data_69e542cc39d5fa81bfa37a23c6040741
#
_entry.id   69e542cc39d5fa81bfa37a23c6040741
#
_cell.length_a   1.000
_cell.length_b   1.000
_cell.length_c   1.000
_cell.angle_alpha   90.00
_cell.angle_beta   90.00
_cell.angle_gamma   90.00
#
_symmetry.space_group_name_H-M   'P 1'
#
loop_
_entity.id
_entity.type
_entity.pdbx_description
1 polymer ?
#
loop_
_entity_poly.entity_id
_entity_poly.type
_entity_poly.pdbx_seq_one_letter_code
_entity_poly.pdbx_strand_id
1 'polypeptide(L)'
;MLNQVKGRLRLLHYALSTEDIYGHWIGRYYEFCLELPRELEPERKVEAFLTDLAVRLNVAARTQNQAFAAVLFLYKEVLEKPLGEIHALRAKRPFHERVSPSRDQVRQLRGAMEDTELTPTCLLVDLLYGCGMRVSEPVELRIKDVLWDEGATGHLVIRGAKGGKDRRVPIPSVCVAPLKAQIIEAKGIWDRDRRDSPGVGVTLPGRLHIKYPSAPFLWQWFWVFPAANHCNDPRLNVQVRYHVLSECIQRAVQVATRKIGLDGFITPHVLRHAYATHSRETIDALSKLLGHSSIETTAGYRHPVVDKASNPLDDLLK
;
A
#
# COMPACT_ATOMS: atom_id res chain seq x y z
N MET A 1 2.23 -15.35 -24.46
CA MET A 1 1.75 -15.77 -23.12
C MET A 1 1.71 -14.58 -22.13
N LEU A 2 2.81 -13.94 -21.75
CA LEU A 2 2.79 -12.83 -20.76
C LEU A 2 1.87 -11.66 -21.15
N ASN A 3 1.81 -11.29 -22.42
CA ASN A 3 0.90 -10.23 -22.88
C ASN A 3 -0.58 -10.63 -22.73
N GLN A 4 -0.92 -11.91 -22.93
CA GLN A 4 -2.27 -12.43 -22.69
C GLN A 4 -2.63 -12.41 -21.20
N VAL A 5 -1.67 -12.80 -20.32
CA VAL A 5 -1.83 -12.69 -18.85
C VAL A 5 -2.12 -11.25 -18.44
N LYS A 6 -1.29 -10.29 -18.89
CA LYS A 6 -1.49 -8.86 -18.59
C LYS A 6 -2.85 -8.37 -19.12
N GLY A 7 -3.22 -8.75 -20.35
CA GLY A 7 -4.52 -8.40 -20.93
C GLY A 7 -5.68 -8.93 -20.09
N ARG A 8 -5.62 -10.19 -19.64
CA ARG A 8 -6.67 -10.80 -18.82
C ARG A 8 -6.76 -10.17 -17.43
N LEU A 9 -5.63 -9.87 -16.78
CA LEU A 9 -5.59 -9.17 -15.49
C LEU A 9 -6.23 -7.78 -15.59
N ARG A 10 -5.96 -7.04 -16.68
CA ARG A 10 -6.56 -5.71 -16.94
C ARG A 10 -8.07 -5.81 -17.15
N LEU A 11 -8.56 -6.80 -17.88
CA LEU A 11 -9.99 -7.06 -18.05
C LEU A 11 -10.69 -7.34 -16.72
N LEU A 12 -10.02 -8.05 -15.81
CA LEU A 12 -10.51 -8.36 -14.46
C LEU A 12 -10.21 -7.26 -13.43
N HIS A 13 -9.73 -6.09 -13.86
CA HIS A 13 -9.47 -4.91 -13.04
C HIS A 13 -8.43 -5.12 -11.91
N TYR A 14 -7.44 -5.99 -12.12
CA TYR A 14 -6.34 -6.17 -11.17
C TYR A 14 -5.41 -4.94 -11.16
N ALA A 15 -4.77 -4.70 -10.01
CA ALA A 15 -3.79 -3.64 -9.85
C ALA A 15 -2.53 -3.89 -10.71
N LEU A 16 -1.82 -2.83 -11.08
CA LEU A 16 -0.57 -2.92 -11.84
C LEU A 16 0.47 -3.77 -11.10
N SER A 17 0.60 -3.60 -9.78
CA SER A 17 1.49 -4.42 -8.95
C SER A 17 1.16 -5.93 -9.02
N THR A 18 -0.10 -6.30 -9.20
CA THR A 18 -0.49 -7.69 -9.40
C THR A 18 -0.10 -8.19 -10.80
N GLU A 19 -0.17 -7.33 -11.82
CA GLU A 19 0.31 -7.66 -13.18
C GLU A 19 1.81 -8.00 -13.15
N ASP A 20 2.61 -7.22 -12.44
CA ASP A 20 4.05 -7.43 -12.32
C ASP A 20 4.39 -8.69 -11.53
N ILE A 21 3.73 -8.89 -10.39
CA ILE A 21 3.92 -10.07 -9.54
C ILE A 21 3.52 -11.36 -10.28
N TYR A 22 2.36 -11.37 -10.91
CA TYR A 22 1.89 -12.55 -11.65
C TYR A 22 2.77 -12.81 -12.88
N GLY A 23 3.16 -11.75 -13.58
CA GLY A 23 4.10 -11.85 -14.70
C GLY A 23 5.44 -12.46 -14.28
N HIS A 24 5.99 -12.03 -13.15
CA HIS A 24 7.23 -12.58 -12.58
C HIS A 24 7.09 -14.08 -12.25
N TRP A 25 6.04 -14.48 -11.51
CA TRP A 25 5.86 -15.88 -11.12
C TRP A 25 5.54 -16.80 -12.29
N ILE A 26 4.75 -16.33 -13.25
CA ILE A 26 4.44 -17.10 -14.45
C ILE A 26 5.69 -17.25 -15.34
N GLY A 27 6.53 -16.22 -15.44
CA GLY A 27 7.82 -16.31 -16.12
C GLY A 27 8.73 -17.36 -15.49
N ARG A 28 8.92 -17.33 -14.17
CA ARG A 28 9.71 -18.33 -13.42
C ARG A 28 9.13 -19.74 -13.53
N TYR A 29 7.82 -19.89 -13.49
CA TYR A 29 7.16 -21.17 -13.69
C TYR A 29 7.42 -21.72 -15.11
N TYR A 30 7.34 -20.86 -16.11
CA TYR A 30 7.62 -21.26 -17.50
C TYR A 30 9.07 -21.74 -17.66
N GLU A 31 10.05 -20.99 -17.16
CA GLU A 31 11.48 -21.35 -17.17
C GLU A 31 11.69 -22.70 -16.47
N PHE A 32 11.11 -22.92 -15.30
CA PHE A 32 11.17 -24.18 -14.58
C PHE A 32 10.60 -25.34 -15.39
N CYS A 33 9.48 -25.13 -16.10
CA CYS A 33 8.87 -26.17 -16.94
C CYS A 33 9.71 -26.56 -18.16
N LEU A 34 10.66 -25.74 -18.61
CA LEU A 34 11.59 -26.10 -19.70
C LEU A 34 12.54 -27.24 -19.31
N GLU A 35 12.81 -27.37 -18.02
CA GLU A 35 13.69 -28.42 -17.45
C GLU A 35 12.93 -29.74 -17.19
N LEU A 36 11.60 -29.75 -17.29
CA LEU A 36 10.76 -30.91 -17.02
C LEU A 36 10.40 -31.68 -18.31
N PRO A 37 10.11 -32.98 -18.19
CA PRO A 37 9.58 -33.76 -19.31
C PRO A 37 8.30 -33.12 -19.90
N ARG A 38 8.22 -33.03 -21.21
CA ARG A 38 7.09 -32.38 -21.90
C ARG A 38 5.77 -33.09 -21.63
N GLU A 39 5.80 -34.40 -21.50
CA GLU A 39 4.66 -35.30 -21.29
C GLU A 39 4.10 -35.25 -19.87
N LEU A 40 4.80 -34.57 -18.95
CA LEU A 40 4.36 -34.47 -17.56
C LEU A 40 3.04 -33.68 -17.49
N GLU A 41 2.07 -34.21 -16.74
CA GLU A 41 0.78 -33.55 -16.53
C GLU A 41 0.92 -32.16 -15.89
N PRO A 42 0.03 -31.25 -16.24
CA PRO A 42 0.09 -29.88 -15.70
C PRO A 42 0.14 -29.81 -14.18
N GLU A 43 -0.68 -30.62 -13.49
CA GLU A 43 -0.73 -30.70 -12.03
C GLU A 43 0.62 -31.08 -11.45
N ARG A 44 1.28 -32.06 -12.04
CA ARG A 44 2.61 -32.52 -11.60
C ARG A 44 3.69 -31.49 -11.84
N LYS A 45 3.61 -30.72 -12.93
CA LYS A 45 4.51 -29.56 -13.17
C LYS A 45 4.36 -28.51 -12.09
N VAL A 46 3.13 -28.19 -11.69
CA VAL A 46 2.84 -27.22 -10.62
C VAL A 46 3.31 -27.75 -9.28
N GLU A 47 3.06 -29.01 -8.94
CA GLU A 47 3.54 -29.65 -7.71
C GLU A 47 5.07 -29.61 -7.60
N ALA A 48 5.76 -29.97 -8.69
CA ALA A 48 7.23 -29.92 -8.76
C ALA A 48 7.75 -28.50 -8.53
N PHE A 49 7.16 -27.51 -9.21
CA PHE A 49 7.55 -26.09 -9.04
C PHE A 49 7.33 -25.59 -7.61
N LEU A 50 6.17 -25.85 -7.01
CA LEU A 50 5.88 -25.43 -5.65
C LEU A 50 6.78 -26.13 -4.62
N THR A 51 7.09 -27.41 -4.87
CA THR A 51 8.02 -28.18 -4.03
C THR A 51 9.43 -27.62 -4.14
N ASP A 52 9.90 -27.29 -5.34
CA ASP A 52 11.19 -26.64 -5.57
C ASP A 52 11.30 -25.29 -4.83
N LEU A 53 10.26 -24.46 -4.89
CA LEU A 53 10.19 -23.22 -4.12
C LEU A 53 10.30 -23.45 -2.60
N ALA A 54 9.66 -24.49 -2.08
CA ALA A 54 9.68 -24.79 -0.65
C ALA A 54 10.97 -25.42 -0.17
N VAL A 55 11.52 -26.38 -0.94
CA VAL A 55 12.65 -27.23 -0.53
C VAL A 55 13.99 -26.63 -0.97
N ARG A 56 14.16 -26.36 -2.26
CA ARG A 56 15.43 -25.86 -2.81
C ARG A 56 15.63 -24.38 -2.53
N LEU A 57 14.58 -23.56 -2.72
CA LEU A 57 14.66 -22.11 -2.54
C LEU A 57 14.25 -21.64 -1.15
N ASN A 58 13.71 -22.54 -0.31
CA ASN A 58 13.30 -22.27 1.08
C ASN A 58 12.47 -20.97 1.23
N VAL A 59 11.54 -20.74 0.31
CA VAL A 59 10.73 -19.51 0.33
C VAL A 59 9.71 -19.55 1.47
N ALA A 60 9.33 -18.38 1.98
CA ALA A 60 8.25 -18.28 2.96
C ALA A 60 6.91 -18.79 2.40
N ALA A 61 6.06 -19.36 3.25
CA ALA A 61 4.74 -19.88 2.86
C ALA A 61 3.88 -18.86 2.09
N ARG A 62 3.98 -17.58 2.46
CA ARG A 62 3.27 -16.49 1.76
C ARG A 62 3.77 -16.31 0.32
N THR A 63 5.07 -16.43 0.11
CA THR A 63 5.72 -16.33 -1.21
C THR A 63 5.30 -17.51 -2.08
N GLN A 64 5.31 -18.73 -1.54
CA GLN A 64 4.82 -19.93 -2.25
C GLN A 64 3.34 -19.79 -2.63
N ASN A 65 2.50 -19.32 -1.72
CA ASN A 65 1.07 -19.09 -2.01
C ASN A 65 0.86 -18.02 -3.09
N GLN A 66 1.70 -16.99 -3.15
CA GLN A 66 1.64 -15.97 -4.20
C GLN A 66 2.02 -16.55 -5.57
N ALA A 67 3.07 -17.37 -5.63
CA ALA A 67 3.46 -18.07 -6.85
C ALA A 67 2.34 -19.03 -7.31
N PHE A 68 1.76 -19.78 -6.39
CA PHE A 68 0.66 -20.70 -6.69
C PHE A 68 -0.58 -19.96 -7.23
N ALA A 69 -0.97 -18.84 -6.60
CA ALA A 69 -2.09 -18.04 -7.09
C ALA A 69 -1.87 -17.52 -8.52
N ALA A 70 -0.63 -17.12 -8.86
CA ALA A 70 -0.30 -16.68 -10.20
C ALA A 70 -0.38 -17.82 -11.23
N VAL A 71 0.09 -19.03 -10.88
CA VAL A 71 0.02 -20.19 -11.76
C VAL A 71 -1.43 -20.68 -11.92
N LEU A 72 -2.22 -20.69 -10.83
CA LEU A 72 -3.65 -21.01 -10.91
C LEU A 72 -4.39 -20.04 -11.83
N PHE A 73 -4.08 -18.75 -11.72
CA PHE A 73 -4.64 -17.73 -12.62
C PHE A 73 -4.29 -18.00 -14.08
N LEU A 74 -3.03 -18.37 -14.37
CA LEU A 74 -2.59 -18.73 -15.72
C LEU A 74 -3.46 -19.86 -16.29
N TYR A 75 -3.57 -20.96 -15.57
CA TYR A 75 -4.31 -22.13 -16.05
C TYR A 75 -5.81 -21.86 -16.17
N LYS A 76 -6.41 -21.24 -15.17
CA LYS A 76 -7.85 -20.99 -15.13
C LYS A 76 -8.31 -19.91 -16.10
N GLU A 77 -7.63 -18.75 -16.08
CA GLU A 77 -8.14 -17.53 -16.72
C GLU A 77 -7.52 -17.25 -18.09
N VAL A 78 -6.36 -17.86 -18.40
CA VAL A 78 -5.65 -17.59 -19.67
C VAL A 78 -5.62 -18.81 -20.56
N LEU A 79 -5.32 -19.99 -20.00
CA LEU A 79 -5.30 -21.23 -20.76
C LEU A 79 -6.66 -21.94 -20.81
N GLU A 80 -7.62 -21.53 -20.00
CA GLU A 80 -8.97 -22.10 -19.86
C GLU A 80 -8.96 -23.61 -19.58
N LYS A 81 -7.91 -24.07 -18.86
CA LYS A 81 -7.69 -25.45 -18.46
C LYS A 81 -7.50 -25.51 -16.94
N PRO A 82 -8.59 -25.43 -16.15
CA PRO A 82 -8.48 -25.47 -14.70
C PRO A 82 -7.78 -26.73 -14.23
N LEU A 83 -6.85 -26.57 -13.30
CA LEU A 83 -6.10 -27.67 -12.71
C LEU A 83 -6.98 -28.46 -11.76
N GLY A 84 -6.72 -29.76 -11.66
CA GLY A 84 -7.27 -30.64 -10.65
C GLY A 84 -6.68 -30.38 -9.25
N GLU A 85 -6.74 -31.38 -8.39
CA GLU A 85 -6.19 -31.31 -7.04
C GLU A 85 -4.65 -31.26 -7.07
N ILE A 86 -4.06 -30.34 -6.30
CA ILE A 86 -2.61 -30.10 -6.25
C ILE A 86 -2.06 -30.53 -4.89
N HIS A 87 -1.20 -31.53 -4.89
CA HIS A 87 -0.55 -32.10 -3.70
C HIS A 87 0.92 -31.67 -3.62
N ALA A 88 1.18 -30.39 -3.35
CA ALA A 88 2.54 -29.87 -3.22
C ALA A 88 2.97 -29.78 -1.76
N LEU A 89 4.27 -29.97 -1.49
CA LEU A 89 4.85 -29.65 -0.19
C LEU A 89 4.65 -28.16 0.11
N ARG A 90 4.03 -27.88 1.25
CA ARG A 90 3.77 -26.52 1.68
C ARG A 90 4.92 -26.00 2.57
N ALA A 91 5.40 -24.82 2.24
CA ALA A 91 6.36 -24.13 3.09
C ALA A 91 5.77 -23.91 4.48
N LYS A 92 6.58 -24.16 5.52
CA LYS A 92 6.15 -23.98 6.91
C LYS A 92 5.90 -22.51 7.19
N ARG A 93 4.88 -22.21 7.99
CA ARG A 93 4.65 -20.86 8.56
C ARG A 93 5.34 -20.80 9.92
N PRO A 94 6.47 -20.12 10.05
CA PRO A 94 6.94 -19.78 11.39
C PRO A 94 5.92 -18.82 12.00
N PHE A 95 5.44 -19.15 13.20
CA PHE A 95 4.66 -18.22 14.02
C PHE A 95 5.62 -17.19 14.58
N HIS A 96 5.60 -15.99 14.06
CA HIS A 96 6.27 -14.85 14.66
C HIS A 96 5.21 -14.02 15.38
N GLU A 97 5.37 -13.91 16.69
CA GLU A 97 4.59 -12.97 17.48
C GLU A 97 4.85 -11.55 16.95
N ARG A 98 3.78 -10.84 16.63
CA ARG A 98 3.89 -9.47 16.12
C ARG A 98 4.09 -8.53 17.29
N VAL A 99 5.32 -8.26 17.63
CA VAL A 99 5.67 -7.25 18.64
C VAL A 99 5.44 -5.86 18.05
N SER A 100 4.60 -5.08 18.73
CA SER A 100 4.39 -3.67 18.40
C SER A 100 5.47 -2.81 19.08
N PRO A 101 6.06 -1.79 18.44
CA PRO A 101 6.98 -0.88 19.11
C PRO A 101 6.26 -0.12 20.21
N SER A 102 6.97 0.22 21.27
CA SER A 102 6.44 1.07 22.35
C SER A 102 6.23 2.50 21.87
N ARG A 103 5.45 3.30 22.61
CA ARG A 103 5.27 4.74 22.31
C ARG A 103 6.60 5.48 22.31
N ASP A 104 7.54 5.13 23.22
CA ASP A 104 8.86 5.74 23.27
C ASP A 104 9.71 5.41 22.05
N GLN A 105 9.64 4.17 21.56
CA GLN A 105 10.31 3.80 20.31
C GLN A 105 9.74 4.52 19.10
N VAL A 106 8.42 4.73 19.06
CA VAL A 106 7.79 5.55 17.99
C VAL A 106 8.22 7.02 18.11
N ARG A 107 8.32 7.56 19.34
CA ARG A 107 8.84 8.92 19.57
C ARG A 107 10.30 9.07 19.14
N GLN A 108 11.16 8.11 19.46
CA GLN A 108 12.56 8.06 19.03
C GLN A 108 12.65 8.01 17.51
N LEU A 109 11.85 7.15 16.86
CA LEU A 109 11.78 7.09 15.40
C LEU A 109 11.41 8.46 14.81
N ARG A 110 10.33 9.08 15.33
CA ARG A 110 9.86 10.38 14.85
C ARG A 110 10.93 11.46 14.99
N GLY A 111 11.66 11.47 16.12
CA GLY A 111 12.77 12.39 16.37
C GLY A 111 14.00 12.18 15.48
N ALA A 112 14.19 10.94 14.96
CA ALA A 112 15.29 10.61 14.04
C ALA A 112 14.91 10.77 12.56
N MET A 113 13.63 11.04 12.26
CA MET A 113 13.15 11.29 10.90
C MET A 113 13.60 12.66 10.41
N GLU A 114 13.88 12.73 9.13
CA GLU A 114 14.23 13.97 8.42
C GLU A 114 13.42 14.05 7.14
N ASP A 115 12.94 15.25 6.83
CA ASP A 115 12.32 15.50 5.53
C ASP A 115 13.41 15.58 4.45
N THR A 116 13.05 15.19 3.25
CA THR A 116 13.88 15.45 2.08
C THR A 116 13.40 16.72 1.40
N GLU A 117 14.25 17.37 0.58
CA GLU A 117 13.86 18.57 -0.19
C GLU A 117 12.59 18.36 -1.05
N LEU A 118 12.32 17.11 -1.42
CA LEU A 118 11.25 16.77 -2.36
C LEU A 118 10.07 16.03 -1.71
N THR A 119 10.18 15.61 -0.44
CA THR A 119 9.18 14.74 0.18
C THR A 119 9.08 14.99 1.68
N PRO A 120 7.92 15.43 2.21
CA PRO A 120 7.67 15.61 3.64
C PRO A 120 7.46 14.25 4.33
N THR A 121 8.55 13.49 4.49
CA THR A 121 8.53 12.13 5.03
C THR A 121 8.06 12.09 6.48
N CYS A 122 8.35 13.13 7.26
CA CYS A 122 7.87 13.27 8.64
C CYS A 122 6.34 13.31 8.68
N LEU A 123 5.71 14.19 7.88
CA LEU A 123 4.25 14.29 7.81
C LEU A 123 3.63 12.97 7.31
N LEU A 124 4.23 12.32 6.30
CA LEU A 124 3.72 11.04 5.79
C LEU A 124 3.75 9.94 6.85
N VAL A 125 4.80 9.88 7.68
CA VAL A 125 4.91 8.91 8.79
C VAL A 125 3.96 9.27 9.94
N ASP A 126 3.79 10.57 10.24
CA ASP A 126 2.82 11.03 11.22
C ASP A 126 1.38 10.64 10.82
N LEU A 127 1.03 10.74 9.53
CA LEU A 127 -0.26 10.27 9.02
C LEU A 127 -0.38 8.74 9.07
N LEU A 128 0.67 7.98 8.78
CA LEU A 128 0.67 6.53 8.90
C LEU A 128 0.35 6.09 10.33
N TYR A 129 1.06 6.65 11.31
CA TYR A 129 0.88 6.30 12.71
C TYR A 129 -0.38 6.93 13.31
N GLY A 130 -0.65 8.21 13.03
CA GLY A 130 -1.76 8.95 13.64
C GLY A 130 -3.14 8.60 13.08
N CYS A 131 -3.22 8.13 11.82
CA CYS A 131 -4.47 7.71 11.17
C CYS A 131 -4.55 6.19 10.92
N GLY A 132 -3.53 5.43 11.31
CA GLY A 132 -3.47 3.99 11.06
C GLY A 132 -3.52 3.62 9.58
N MET A 133 -2.94 4.43 8.70
CA MET A 133 -3.02 4.25 7.25
C MET A 133 -2.09 3.13 6.76
N ARG A 134 -2.41 2.54 5.60
CA ARG A 134 -1.46 1.71 4.84
C ARG A 134 -0.43 2.60 4.16
N VAL A 135 0.76 2.08 3.90
CA VAL A 135 1.87 2.88 3.33
C VAL A 135 1.53 3.57 2.01
N SER A 136 0.66 3.00 1.19
CA SER A 136 0.21 3.62 -0.07
C SER A 136 -0.88 4.69 0.14
N GLU A 137 -1.67 4.59 1.21
CA GLU A 137 -2.84 5.44 1.39
C GLU A 137 -2.51 6.94 1.56
N PRO A 138 -1.49 7.36 2.36
CA PRO A 138 -1.18 8.78 2.48
C PRO A 138 -0.63 9.38 1.18
N VAL A 139 0.18 8.63 0.40
CA VAL A 139 0.73 9.15 -0.87
C VAL A 139 -0.33 9.26 -1.96
N GLU A 140 -1.39 8.44 -1.92
CA GLU A 140 -2.50 8.45 -2.86
C GLU A 140 -3.60 9.47 -2.53
N LEU A 141 -3.43 10.26 -1.43
CA LEU A 141 -4.41 11.29 -1.06
C LEU A 141 -4.52 12.37 -2.14
N ARG A 142 -5.76 12.72 -2.47
CA ARG A 142 -6.09 13.83 -3.36
C ARG A 142 -6.60 15.02 -2.57
N ILE A 143 -6.51 16.20 -3.14
CA ILE A 143 -6.99 17.44 -2.50
C ILE A 143 -8.45 17.30 -2.04
N LYS A 144 -9.33 16.71 -2.83
CA LYS A 144 -10.74 16.47 -2.48
C LYS A 144 -10.96 15.46 -1.35
N ASP A 145 -9.93 14.71 -0.97
CA ASP A 145 -10.01 13.70 0.07
C ASP A 145 -9.63 14.27 1.45
N VAL A 146 -9.22 15.54 1.50
CA VAL A 146 -8.97 16.30 2.73
C VAL A 146 -10.17 17.19 3.01
N LEU A 147 -10.94 16.85 4.04
CA LEU A 147 -12.12 17.59 4.45
C LEU A 147 -11.81 18.38 5.73
N TRP A 148 -11.97 19.70 5.68
CA TRP A 148 -11.80 20.55 6.85
C TRP A 148 -13.16 20.80 7.51
N ASP A 149 -13.23 20.63 8.82
CA ASP A 149 -14.40 20.96 9.60
C ASP A 149 -14.44 22.46 9.92
N GLU A 150 -15.60 22.97 10.37
CA GLU A 150 -15.70 24.31 10.95
C GLU A 150 -14.90 24.33 12.26
N GLY A 151 -13.64 24.75 12.21
CA GLY A 151 -12.71 24.75 13.33
C GLY A 151 -11.30 24.37 12.97
N ALA A 152 -10.52 23.84 13.94
CA ALA A 152 -9.11 23.54 13.77
C ALA A 152 -8.81 22.11 13.29
N THR A 153 -9.83 21.26 13.08
CA THR A 153 -9.71 19.83 12.76
C THR A 153 -10.20 19.50 11.36
N GLY A 154 -10.13 18.25 10.98
CA GLY A 154 -10.63 17.76 9.70
C GLY A 154 -10.56 16.25 9.61
N HIS A 155 -10.95 15.72 8.45
CA HIS A 155 -10.97 14.28 8.16
C HIS A 155 -10.30 13.97 6.83
N LEU A 156 -9.66 12.81 6.75
CA LEU A 156 -9.17 12.23 5.50
C LEU A 156 -10.17 11.18 5.01
N VAL A 157 -10.50 11.22 3.73
CA VAL A 157 -11.29 10.18 3.06
C VAL A 157 -10.34 9.22 2.38
N ILE A 158 -10.20 8.01 2.92
CA ILE A 158 -9.39 6.95 2.33
C ILE A 158 -10.27 6.14 1.39
N ARG A 159 -9.99 6.26 0.09
CA ARG A 159 -10.81 5.64 -0.95
C ARG A 159 -10.32 4.26 -1.32
N GLY A 160 -11.26 3.39 -1.76
CA GLY A 160 -10.94 2.08 -2.31
C GLY A 160 -10.17 1.18 -1.36
N ALA A 161 -10.30 1.34 -0.03
CA ALA A 161 -9.66 0.46 0.93
C ALA A 161 -9.98 -1.01 0.62
N LYS A 162 -9.19 -1.94 1.17
CA LYS A 162 -9.36 -3.38 0.94
C LYS A 162 -10.83 -3.80 1.06
N GLY A 163 -11.43 -4.27 -0.05
CA GLY A 163 -12.86 -4.56 -0.16
C GLY A 163 -13.70 -3.45 -0.80
N GLY A 164 -13.08 -2.40 -1.37
CA GLY A 164 -13.77 -1.35 -2.15
C GLY A 164 -14.57 -0.35 -1.32
N LYS A 165 -14.46 -0.36 0.00
CA LYS A 165 -15.18 0.57 0.89
C LYS A 165 -14.32 1.77 1.24
N ASP A 166 -14.89 2.97 1.10
CA ASP A 166 -14.28 4.21 1.60
C ASP A 166 -14.40 4.28 3.13
N ARG A 167 -13.41 4.91 3.76
CA ARG A 167 -13.47 5.21 5.20
C ARG A 167 -13.00 6.64 5.49
N ARG A 168 -13.51 7.21 6.57
CA ARG A 168 -13.05 8.51 7.08
C ARG A 168 -12.21 8.30 8.33
N VAL A 169 -11.10 9.04 8.43
CA VAL A 169 -10.22 9.04 9.58
C VAL A 169 -9.98 10.49 10.03
N PRO A 170 -10.01 10.80 11.33
CA PRO A 170 -9.73 12.15 11.81
C PRO A 170 -8.27 12.51 11.57
N ILE A 171 -7.99 13.77 11.24
CA ILE A 171 -6.64 14.30 11.12
C ILE A 171 -6.11 14.58 12.52
N PRO A 172 -4.95 14.01 12.91
CA PRO A 172 -4.31 14.38 14.18
C PRO A 172 -4.05 15.88 14.25
N SER A 173 -4.24 16.51 15.42
CA SER A 173 -4.08 17.95 15.60
C SER A 173 -2.69 18.44 15.15
N VAL A 174 -1.66 17.65 15.47
CA VAL A 174 -0.26 17.92 15.09
C VAL A 174 0.00 17.89 13.58
N CYS A 175 -0.83 17.18 12.81
CA CYS A 175 -0.72 17.07 11.36
C CYS A 175 -1.45 18.19 10.62
N VAL A 176 -2.33 18.96 11.28
CA VAL A 176 -3.19 19.98 10.63
C VAL A 176 -2.36 21.08 9.96
N ALA A 177 -1.46 21.71 10.70
CA ALA A 177 -0.63 22.78 10.16
C ALA A 177 0.35 22.31 9.08
N PRO A 178 1.10 21.19 9.27
CA PRO A 178 1.96 20.63 8.22
C PRO A 178 1.18 20.22 6.96
N LEU A 179 -0.04 19.64 7.11
CA LEU A 179 -0.85 19.24 5.98
C LEU A 179 -1.39 20.43 5.19
N LYS A 180 -1.77 21.51 5.86
CA LYS A 180 -2.15 22.78 5.20
C LYS A 180 -0.97 23.38 4.42
N ALA A 181 0.23 23.40 4.99
CA ALA A 181 1.43 23.84 4.31
C ALA A 181 1.72 22.98 3.07
N GLN A 182 1.63 21.65 3.19
CA GLN A 182 1.81 20.72 2.07
C GLN A 182 0.80 20.96 0.94
N ILE A 183 -0.46 21.27 1.26
CA ILE A 183 -1.47 21.58 0.25
C ILE A 183 -1.12 22.90 -0.50
N ILE A 184 -0.53 23.88 0.17
CA ILE A 184 -0.04 25.11 -0.45
C ILE A 184 1.11 24.79 -1.42
N GLU A 185 2.08 23.99 -1.01
CA GLU A 185 3.17 23.53 -1.87
C GLU A 185 2.64 22.76 -3.10
N ALA A 186 1.71 21.83 -2.88
CA ALA A 186 1.06 21.09 -3.97
C ALA A 186 0.34 22.02 -4.94
N LYS A 187 -0.28 23.13 -4.42
CA LYS A 187 -0.92 24.14 -5.28
C LYS A 187 0.09 24.85 -6.16
N GLY A 188 1.25 25.20 -5.63
CA GLY A 188 2.34 25.81 -6.40
C GLY A 188 2.84 24.89 -7.53
N ILE A 189 2.92 23.57 -7.28
CA ILE A 189 3.28 22.58 -8.32
C ILE A 189 2.17 22.48 -9.38
N TRP A 190 0.90 22.41 -8.94
CA TRP A 190 -0.24 22.35 -9.86
C TRP A 190 -0.32 23.60 -10.76
N ASP A 191 -0.10 24.82 -10.21
CA ASP A 191 -0.10 26.06 -10.96
C ASP A 191 1.02 26.11 -11.99
N ARG A 192 2.21 25.60 -11.67
CA ARG A 192 3.31 25.45 -12.64
C ARG A 192 2.94 24.47 -13.75
N ASP A 193 2.40 23.30 -13.41
CA ASP A 193 1.98 22.31 -14.40
C ASP A 193 0.92 22.89 -15.35
N ARG A 194 -0.06 23.67 -14.83
CA ARG A 194 -1.09 24.31 -15.67
C ARG A 194 -0.52 25.35 -16.62
N ARG A 195 0.51 26.08 -16.19
CA ARG A 195 1.16 27.11 -17.00
C ARG A 195 2.15 26.51 -18.02
N ASP A 196 3.04 25.62 -17.55
CA ASP A 196 4.23 25.22 -18.31
C ASP A 196 4.00 23.89 -19.08
N SER A 197 3.04 23.08 -18.63
CA SER A 197 2.72 21.76 -19.21
C SER A 197 1.21 21.47 -19.16
N PRO A 198 0.37 22.29 -19.82
CA PRO A 198 -1.09 22.24 -19.68
C PRO A 198 -1.71 20.89 -20.10
N GLY A 199 -1.01 20.12 -20.93
CA GLY A 199 -1.41 18.75 -21.34
C GLY A 199 -1.11 17.66 -20.32
N VAL A 200 -0.33 17.94 -19.28
CA VAL A 200 0.00 16.97 -18.25
C VAL A 200 -1.04 17.01 -17.13
N GLY A 201 -1.80 15.93 -16.97
CA GLY A 201 -2.78 15.74 -15.90
C GLY A 201 -2.29 14.77 -14.84
N VAL A 202 -3.19 14.36 -13.94
CA VAL A 202 -2.98 13.27 -12.99
C VAL A 202 -3.68 12.00 -13.47
N THR A 203 -3.20 10.83 -13.08
CA THR A 203 -3.91 9.57 -13.32
C THR A 203 -5.20 9.53 -12.50
N LEU A 204 -6.25 8.94 -13.06
CA LEU A 204 -7.53 8.73 -12.36
C LEU A 204 -7.79 7.24 -12.17
N PRO A 205 -8.54 6.86 -11.11
CA PRO A 205 -8.92 5.47 -10.89
C PRO A 205 -9.77 4.91 -12.02
N GLY A 206 -9.48 3.69 -12.45
CA GLY A 206 -10.26 2.96 -13.45
C GLY A 206 -10.44 3.72 -14.76
N ARG A 207 -11.69 3.84 -15.21
CA ARG A 207 -12.07 4.53 -16.47
C ARG A 207 -12.61 5.94 -16.26
N LEU A 208 -12.35 6.58 -15.11
CA LEU A 208 -12.86 7.92 -14.83
C LEU A 208 -12.33 8.97 -15.82
N HIS A 209 -11.13 8.80 -16.37
CA HIS A 209 -10.58 9.67 -17.40
C HIS A 209 -11.39 9.66 -18.70
N ILE A 210 -12.10 8.57 -19.00
CA ILE A 210 -13.01 8.48 -20.16
C ILE A 210 -14.33 9.18 -19.84
N LYS A 211 -14.89 8.95 -18.64
CA LYS A 211 -16.16 9.54 -18.20
C LYS A 211 -16.05 11.04 -17.94
N TYR A 212 -14.90 11.48 -17.42
CA TYR A 212 -14.62 12.87 -17.04
C TYR A 212 -13.27 13.31 -17.62
N PRO A 213 -13.18 13.64 -18.94
CA PRO A 213 -11.91 13.94 -19.61
C PRO A 213 -11.15 15.14 -19.03
N SER A 214 -11.87 16.11 -18.44
CA SER A 214 -11.27 17.29 -17.80
C SER A 214 -10.77 17.04 -16.39
N ALA A 215 -11.24 15.98 -15.73
CA ALA A 215 -10.92 15.72 -14.32
C ALA A 215 -9.41 15.55 -14.01
N PRO A 216 -8.56 14.95 -14.90
CA PRO A 216 -7.12 14.87 -14.68
C PRO A 216 -6.44 16.23 -14.44
N PHE A 217 -7.04 17.31 -14.92
CA PHE A 217 -6.49 18.66 -14.90
C PHE A 217 -7.07 19.54 -13.78
N LEU A 218 -8.07 19.06 -13.04
CA LEU A 218 -8.73 19.83 -12.00
C LEU A 218 -7.97 19.72 -10.68
N TRP A 219 -7.87 20.85 -9.96
CA TRP A 219 -7.21 20.96 -8.66
C TRP A 219 -7.71 19.90 -7.66
N GLN A 220 -8.99 19.69 -7.54
CA GLN A 220 -9.59 18.74 -6.61
C GLN A 220 -9.12 17.27 -6.81
N TRP A 221 -8.67 16.92 -8.03
CA TRP A 221 -8.12 15.59 -8.34
C TRP A 221 -6.62 15.51 -8.18
N PHE A 222 -5.94 16.65 -7.99
CA PHE A 222 -4.51 16.69 -7.81
C PHE A 222 -4.07 15.96 -6.53
N TRP A 223 -2.82 15.59 -6.48
CA TRP A 223 -2.24 14.88 -5.34
C TRP A 223 -1.91 15.85 -4.21
N VAL A 224 -2.12 15.42 -2.94
CA VAL A 224 -1.60 16.15 -1.77
C VAL A 224 -0.08 16.07 -1.73
N PHE A 225 0.48 14.91 -2.15
CA PHE A 225 1.92 14.65 -2.20
C PHE A 225 2.36 14.35 -3.64
N PRO A 226 2.44 15.36 -4.52
CA PRO A 226 2.85 15.16 -5.90
C PRO A 226 4.33 14.82 -5.98
N ALA A 227 4.72 13.95 -6.93
CA ALA A 227 6.12 13.67 -7.24
C ALA A 227 6.79 14.93 -7.85
N ALA A 228 8.11 15.06 -7.69
CA ALA A 228 8.85 16.22 -8.21
C ALA A 228 8.84 16.29 -9.74
N ASN A 229 8.88 15.14 -10.42
CA ASN A 229 8.97 15.05 -11.87
C ASN A 229 7.71 14.42 -12.48
N HIS A 230 7.45 14.73 -13.75
CA HIS A 230 6.47 14.01 -14.56
C HIS A 230 7.00 12.60 -14.89
N CYS A 231 6.10 11.65 -15.12
CA CYS A 231 6.43 10.30 -15.59
C CYS A 231 5.41 9.84 -16.62
N ASN A 232 5.71 8.75 -17.32
CA ASN A 232 4.75 8.14 -18.24
C ASN A 232 3.84 7.17 -17.46
N ASP A 233 2.53 7.31 -17.65
CA ASP A 233 1.57 6.30 -17.20
C ASP A 233 1.75 5.02 -18.02
N PRO A 234 2.09 3.86 -17.42
CA PRO A 234 2.39 2.63 -18.16
C PRO A 234 1.16 2.00 -18.82
N ARG A 235 -0.06 2.41 -18.46
CA ARG A 235 -1.31 1.91 -19.04
C ARG A 235 -1.84 2.79 -20.15
N LEU A 236 -1.74 4.11 -19.97
CA LEU A 236 -2.26 5.09 -20.92
C LEU A 236 -1.21 5.57 -21.91
N ASN A 237 0.07 5.34 -21.62
CA ASN A 237 1.23 5.81 -22.38
C ASN A 237 1.19 7.33 -22.63
N VAL A 238 0.78 8.08 -21.61
CA VAL A 238 0.76 9.53 -21.60
C VAL A 238 1.58 10.07 -20.43
N GLN A 239 2.11 11.28 -20.59
CA GLN A 239 2.85 11.95 -19.52
C GLN A 239 1.88 12.46 -18.46
N VAL A 240 2.20 12.19 -17.18
CA VAL A 240 1.36 12.53 -16.04
C VAL A 240 2.17 13.08 -14.88
N ARG A 241 1.54 13.84 -13.98
CA ARG A 241 2.04 14.08 -12.62
C ARG A 241 1.54 12.95 -11.73
N TYR A 242 2.47 12.14 -11.20
CA TYR A 242 2.15 11.10 -10.25
C TYR A 242 2.35 11.60 -8.82
N HIS A 243 1.97 10.81 -7.84
CA HIS A 243 2.27 11.07 -6.44
C HIS A 243 3.67 10.55 -6.05
N VAL A 244 4.16 10.96 -4.89
CA VAL A 244 5.36 10.39 -4.27
C VAL A 244 5.18 8.89 -4.10
N LEU A 245 6.23 8.12 -4.37
CA LEU A 245 6.19 6.67 -4.23
C LEU A 245 6.28 6.24 -2.76
N SER A 246 5.57 5.18 -2.38
CA SER A 246 5.58 4.64 -1.02
C SER A 246 6.97 4.15 -0.57
N GLU A 247 7.85 3.82 -1.50
CA GLU A 247 9.25 3.47 -1.28
C GLU A 247 10.04 4.59 -0.60
N CYS A 248 9.67 5.85 -0.83
CA CYS A 248 10.28 7.00 -0.15
C CYS A 248 10.02 6.93 1.36
N ILE A 249 8.79 6.60 1.77
CA ILE A 249 8.44 6.41 3.19
C ILE A 249 9.20 5.21 3.76
N GLN A 250 9.22 4.09 3.04
CA GLN A 250 9.91 2.87 3.50
C GLN A 250 11.40 3.16 3.73
N ARG A 251 12.06 3.85 2.79
CA ARG A 251 13.46 4.23 2.89
C ARG A 251 13.70 5.19 4.06
N ALA A 252 12.85 6.21 4.23
CA ALA A 252 12.98 7.17 5.31
C ALA A 252 12.85 6.49 6.69
N VAL A 253 11.85 5.63 6.86
CA VAL A 253 11.70 4.81 8.09
C VAL A 253 12.91 3.92 8.31
N GLN A 254 13.42 3.24 7.27
CA GLN A 254 14.60 2.38 7.38
C GLN A 254 15.86 3.17 7.80
N VAL A 255 16.07 4.35 7.24
CA VAL A 255 17.21 5.21 7.63
C VAL A 255 17.07 5.65 9.09
N ALA A 256 15.89 6.12 9.50
CA ALA A 256 15.65 6.56 10.87
C ALA A 256 15.78 5.41 11.88
N THR A 257 15.26 4.21 11.58
CA THR A 257 15.38 3.03 12.47
C THR A 257 16.83 2.59 12.65
N ARG A 258 17.68 2.71 11.62
CA ARG A 258 19.13 2.45 11.76
C ARG A 258 19.81 3.44 12.69
N LYS A 259 19.46 4.73 12.59
CA LYS A 259 20.01 5.78 13.47
C LYS A 259 19.75 5.50 14.96
N ILE A 260 18.61 4.87 15.28
CA ILE A 260 18.20 4.58 16.68
C ILE A 260 18.42 3.12 17.10
N GLY A 261 19.11 2.32 16.29
CA GLY A 261 19.42 0.91 16.63
C GLY A 261 18.21 -0.05 16.59
N LEU A 262 17.14 0.30 15.89
CA LEU A 262 15.91 -0.49 15.72
C LEU A 262 15.71 -0.97 14.27
N ASP A 263 16.81 -1.18 13.54
CA ASP A 263 16.74 -1.58 12.12
C ASP A 263 15.98 -2.91 11.96
N GLY A 264 15.08 -2.94 10.98
CA GLY A 264 14.21 -4.09 10.68
C GLY A 264 13.05 -4.30 11.66
N PHE A 265 13.06 -3.67 12.83
CA PHE A 265 11.99 -3.83 13.82
C PHE A 265 10.78 -2.95 13.51
N ILE A 266 10.99 -1.67 13.14
CA ILE A 266 9.92 -0.75 12.78
C ILE A 266 9.87 -0.59 11.26
N THR A 267 8.72 -0.90 10.68
CA THR A 267 8.40 -0.67 9.27
C THR A 267 7.11 0.15 9.16
N PRO A 268 6.77 0.75 8.00
CA PRO A 268 5.49 1.45 7.83
C PRO A 268 4.27 0.59 8.19
N HIS A 269 4.33 -0.71 7.94
CA HIS A 269 3.25 -1.63 8.32
C HIS A 269 3.17 -1.83 9.84
N VAL A 270 4.32 -1.90 10.51
CA VAL A 270 4.41 -2.01 11.97
C VAL A 270 3.90 -0.73 12.65
N LEU A 271 4.10 0.46 12.06
CA LEU A 271 3.51 1.70 12.57
C LEU A 271 1.96 1.68 12.56
N ARG A 272 1.36 1.11 11.53
CA ARG A 272 -0.09 0.89 11.51
C ARG A 272 -0.52 -0.12 12.58
N HIS A 273 0.27 -1.15 12.88
CA HIS A 273 0.03 -2.05 14.01
C HIS A 273 0.15 -1.30 15.35
N ALA A 274 1.18 -0.47 15.50
CA ALA A 274 1.36 0.36 16.68
C ALA A 274 0.16 1.30 16.91
N TYR A 275 -0.40 1.92 15.85
CA TYR A 275 -1.65 2.68 15.96
C TYR A 275 -2.76 1.82 16.57
N ALA A 276 -2.96 0.60 16.05
CA ALA A 276 -4.01 -0.30 16.54
C ALA A 276 -3.82 -0.69 18.03
N THR A 277 -2.56 -0.92 18.45
CA THR A 277 -2.19 -1.28 19.81
C THR A 277 -2.27 -0.09 20.78
N HIS A 278 -1.87 1.10 20.31
CA HIS A 278 -1.80 2.31 21.13
C HIS A 278 -3.11 3.10 21.19
N SER A 279 -4.01 2.86 20.22
CA SER A 279 -5.33 3.51 20.18
C SER A 279 -6.17 3.07 21.37
N ARG A 280 -6.90 4.02 21.94
CA ARG A 280 -7.89 3.79 23.01
C ARG A 280 -9.29 3.52 22.48
N GLU A 281 -9.47 3.49 21.16
CA GLU A 281 -10.75 3.24 20.51
C GLU A 281 -11.28 1.83 20.80
N THR A 282 -12.59 1.66 20.75
CA THR A 282 -13.21 0.32 20.82
C THR A 282 -12.78 -0.54 19.63
N ILE A 283 -12.81 -1.87 19.75
CA ILE A 283 -12.43 -2.79 18.65
C ILE A 283 -13.25 -2.50 17.39
N ASP A 284 -14.54 -2.20 17.54
CA ASP A 284 -15.42 -1.88 16.41
C ASP A 284 -15.07 -0.56 15.74
N ALA A 285 -14.80 0.49 16.53
CA ALA A 285 -14.36 1.78 16.02
C ALA A 285 -12.99 1.63 15.31
N LEU A 286 -12.06 0.93 15.94
CA LEU A 286 -10.74 0.67 15.38
C LEU A 286 -10.81 -0.16 14.09
N SER A 287 -11.67 -1.18 14.02
CA SER A 287 -11.90 -1.97 12.80
C SER A 287 -12.39 -1.10 11.65
N LYS A 288 -13.32 -0.18 11.92
CA LYS A 288 -13.81 0.80 10.93
C LYS A 288 -12.73 1.77 10.49
N LEU A 289 -11.96 2.35 11.44
CA LEU A 289 -10.86 3.27 11.14
C LEU A 289 -9.75 2.60 10.33
N LEU A 290 -9.43 1.35 10.62
CA LEU A 290 -8.43 0.58 9.89
C LEU A 290 -8.97 0.03 8.56
N GLY A 291 -10.28 -0.09 8.38
CA GLY A 291 -10.91 -0.70 7.21
C GLY A 291 -10.54 -2.18 7.09
N HIS A 292 -10.68 -2.94 8.18
CA HIS A 292 -10.54 -4.39 8.18
C HIS A 292 -11.85 -5.05 7.76
N SER A 293 -11.77 -6.06 6.90
CA SER A 293 -12.93 -6.85 6.46
C SER A 293 -13.41 -7.85 7.51
N SER A 294 -12.57 -8.18 8.50
CA SER A 294 -12.88 -9.06 9.63
C SER A 294 -12.43 -8.43 10.95
N ILE A 295 -13.30 -8.47 11.94
CA ILE A 295 -13.03 -8.02 13.31
C ILE A 295 -11.91 -8.86 13.96
N GLU A 296 -11.79 -10.14 13.59
CA GLU A 296 -10.71 -11.03 14.03
C GLU A 296 -9.32 -10.47 13.71
N THR A 297 -9.18 -9.80 12.55
CA THR A 297 -7.91 -9.14 12.20
C THR A 297 -7.59 -8.00 13.16
N THR A 298 -8.59 -7.33 13.73
CA THR A 298 -8.42 -6.24 14.70
C THR A 298 -8.23 -6.79 16.11
N ALA A 299 -8.94 -7.86 16.48
CA ALA A 299 -8.84 -8.51 17.77
C ALA A 299 -7.42 -9.05 18.05
N GLY A 300 -6.72 -9.51 17.01
CA GLY A 300 -5.31 -9.95 17.12
C GLY A 300 -4.30 -8.85 17.48
N TYR A 301 -4.74 -7.59 17.64
CA TYR A 301 -3.89 -6.45 18.02
C TYR A 301 -4.10 -5.97 19.46
N ARG A 302 -5.09 -6.55 20.19
CA ARG A 302 -5.43 -6.08 21.53
C ARG A 302 -4.97 -7.02 22.63
N HIS A 303 -4.19 -6.45 23.55
CA HIS A 303 -4.28 -6.78 24.97
C HIS A 303 -5.26 -5.80 25.63
N PRO A 304 -6.12 -6.25 26.57
CA PRO A 304 -7.21 -5.43 27.10
C PRO A 304 -6.68 -4.31 28.00
N VAL A 305 -6.73 -3.06 27.54
CA VAL A 305 -6.68 -1.88 28.40
C VAL A 305 -7.70 -0.87 27.90
N VAL A 306 -8.63 -0.55 28.77
CA VAL A 306 -9.78 0.36 28.57
C VAL A 306 -9.35 1.77 28.96
N ASP A 307 -9.65 2.79 28.20
CA ASP A 307 -10.34 4.06 28.44
C ASP A 307 -9.84 5.26 27.63
N LYS A 308 -10.84 5.96 27.08
CA LYS A 308 -10.91 7.29 26.44
C LYS A 308 -10.19 7.50 25.11
N ALA A 309 -11.01 7.92 24.12
CA ALA A 309 -10.59 8.26 22.78
C ALA A 309 -9.56 9.40 22.77
N SER A 310 -8.29 9.06 22.47
CA SER A 310 -7.25 10.02 22.14
C SER A 310 -6.45 9.48 20.96
N ASN A 311 -6.04 10.36 20.06
CA ASN A 311 -5.16 9.95 18.96
C ASN A 311 -3.77 9.62 19.52
N PRO A 312 -3.17 8.45 19.18
CA PRO A 312 -1.84 8.07 19.71
C PRO A 312 -0.73 9.05 19.35
N LEU A 313 -0.82 9.74 18.22
CA LEU A 313 0.17 10.74 17.82
C LEU A 313 0.04 12.02 18.64
N ASP A 314 -1.20 12.48 18.93
CA ASP A 314 -1.42 13.65 19.78
C ASP A 314 -0.91 13.41 21.20
N ASP A 315 -1.02 12.19 21.73
CA ASP A 315 -0.48 11.81 23.03
C ASP A 315 1.05 11.63 23.03
N LEU A 316 1.63 11.28 21.88
CA LEU A 316 3.07 11.07 21.74
C LEU A 316 3.85 12.39 21.73
N LEU A 317 3.27 13.45 21.17
CA LEU A 317 3.93 14.75 20.92
C LEU A 317 3.59 15.83 21.97
N LYS A 318 2.82 15.50 23.01
CA LYS A 318 2.65 16.31 24.22
C LYS A 318 3.80 16.09 25.21
#